data_551bd67a5f18631e09cef557c38ab221
#
_entry.id   551bd67a5f18631e09cef557c38ab221
#
_cell.length_a   1.000
_cell.length_b   1.000
_cell.length_c   1.000
_cell.angle_alpha   90.00
_cell.angle_beta   90.00
_cell.angle_gamma   90.00
#
_symmetry.space_group_name_H-M   'P 1'
#
loop_
_entity.id
_entity.type
_entity.pdbx_description
1 polymer ?
#
loop_
_entity_poly.entity_id
_entity_poly.type
_entity_poly.pdbx_seq_one_letter_code
_entity_poly.pdbx_strand_id
1 'polypeptide(L)'
;MTCTTYQAASGGGAQHMRELLTQYGTLNAEVRALLDDPASAILEIDRRVAARQRAMGGDETANFGVPLGGSLIPWIDADRGDGTSLEEWKGGAETNKILGRGAGFGSEATPIDSLCVRVGAMRCHSQALTIKLKRDVPLADIEQMIANDNPWVKLVPNTREASVRALTPVAVTGTMDIPVGRLRKMALGPQYLGAFTIGDQLLWGAAEPLRRMLRILLER
;
A
#
# COMPACT_ATOMS: atom_id res chain seq x y z
N MET A 1 15.91 5.84 4.23
CA MET A 1 14.84 4.82 4.30
C MET A 1 14.39 4.50 2.89
N THR A 2 14.09 3.25 2.60
CA THR A 2 13.37 2.91 1.37
C THR A 2 11.97 2.42 1.71
N CYS A 3 11.00 2.71 0.83
CA CYS A 3 9.61 2.36 1.01
C CYS A 3 9.06 1.76 -0.30
N THR A 4 8.61 0.52 -0.26
CA THR A 4 7.79 -0.02 -1.34
C THR A 4 6.33 0.05 -0.92
N THR A 5 5.51 0.78 -1.68
CA THR A 5 4.08 0.89 -1.39
C THR A 5 3.28 -0.09 -2.26
N TYR A 6 2.24 -0.67 -1.67
CA TYR A 6 1.22 -1.47 -2.35
C TYR A 6 -0.08 -0.70 -2.26
N GLN A 7 -0.36 0.10 -3.30
CA GLN A 7 -1.46 1.06 -3.27
C GLN A 7 -2.73 0.48 -3.89
N ALA A 8 -3.81 0.57 -3.14
CA ALA A 8 -5.13 0.11 -3.55
C ALA A 8 -5.75 1.00 -4.65
N ALA A 9 -6.72 0.46 -5.37
CA ALA A 9 -7.48 1.16 -6.41
C ALA A 9 -8.15 2.45 -5.92
N SER A 10 -8.54 2.51 -4.64
CA SER A 10 -9.18 3.69 -4.03
C SER A 10 -8.34 4.97 -4.13
N GLY A 11 -7.01 4.86 -4.19
CA GLY A 11 -6.13 6.01 -4.40
C GLY A 11 -6.35 6.72 -5.74
N GLY A 12 -6.84 6.02 -6.76
CA GLY A 12 -7.27 6.61 -8.03
C GLY A 12 -8.71 7.08 -8.04
N GLY A 13 -9.49 6.81 -6.98
CA GLY A 13 -10.88 7.22 -6.84
C GLY A 13 -11.91 6.17 -7.26
N ALA A 14 -13.18 6.55 -7.22
CA ALA A 14 -14.30 5.63 -7.38
C ALA A 14 -14.34 4.91 -8.74
N GLN A 15 -13.94 5.57 -9.82
CA GLN A 15 -13.93 4.97 -11.16
C GLN A 15 -12.88 3.85 -11.26
N HIS A 16 -11.69 4.04 -10.67
CA HIS A 16 -10.67 3.01 -10.57
C HIS A 16 -11.15 1.79 -9.77
N MET A 17 -11.86 2.03 -8.67
CA MET A 17 -12.44 0.92 -7.88
C MET A 17 -13.48 0.14 -8.69
N ARG A 18 -14.34 0.84 -9.45
CA ARG A 18 -15.34 0.19 -10.33
C ARG A 18 -14.68 -0.61 -11.44
N GLU A 19 -13.68 -0.04 -12.10
CA GLU A 19 -12.92 -0.71 -13.16
C GLU A 19 -12.26 -1.99 -12.65
N LEU A 20 -11.60 -1.95 -11.49
CA LEU A 20 -11.00 -3.14 -10.87
C LEU A 20 -12.04 -4.25 -10.63
N LEU A 21 -13.21 -3.90 -10.07
CA LEU A 21 -14.29 -4.86 -9.84
C LEU A 21 -14.83 -5.44 -11.15
N THR A 22 -14.96 -4.62 -12.20
CA THR A 22 -15.39 -5.07 -13.53
C THR A 22 -14.36 -6.04 -14.12
N GLN A 23 -13.06 -5.74 -14.01
CA GLN A 23 -12.00 -6.65 -14.47
C GLN A 23 -12.05 -8.00 -13.75
N TYR A 24 -12.25 -8.03 -12.43
CA TYR A 24 -12.44 -9.30 -11.69
C TYR A 24 -13.67 -10.07 -12.17
N GLY A 25 -14.78 -9.39 -12.42
CA GLY A 25 -15.99 -9.99 -12.98
C GLY A 25 -15.74 -10.61 -14.35
N THR A 26 -15.05 -9.90 -15.23
CA THR A 26 -14.67 -10.35 -16.58
C THR A 26 -13.77 -11.59 -16.51
N LEU A 27 -12.74 -11.60 -15.65
CA LEU A 27 -11.86 -12.75 -15.49
C LEU A 27 -12.60 -13.98 -14.94
N ASN A 28 -13.48 -13.76 -13.96
CA ASN A 28 -14.30 -14.86 -13.42
C ASN A 28 -15.24 -15.43 -14.47
N ALA A 29 -15.91 -14.58 -15.26
CA ALA A 29 -16.82 -15.02 -16.31
C ALA A 29 -16.11 -15.87 -17.38
N GLU A 30 -14.86 -15.53 -17.74
CA GLU A 30 -14.05 -16.26 -18.73
C GLU A 30 -13.80 -17.72 -18.34
N VAL A 31 -13.65 -17.99 -17.05
CA VAL A 31 -13.25 -19.31 -16.55
C VAL A 31 -14.33 -20.00 -15.71
N ARG A 32 -15.50 -19.40 -15.55
CA ARG A 32 -16.55 -19.87 -14.66
C ARG A 32 -16.91 -21.35 -14.88
N ALA A 33 -17.15 -21.74 -16.13
CA ALA A 33 -17.50 -23.12 -16.47
C ALA A 33 -16.39 -24.14 -16.11
N LEU A 34 -15.12 -23.70 -16.22
CA LEU A 34 -13.98 -24.55 -15.83
C LEU A 34 -13.85 -24.65 -14.31
N LEU A 35 -14.17 -23.58 -13.57
CA LEU A 35 -14.16 -23.59 -12.10
C LEU A 35 -15.29 -24.47 -11.52
N ASP A 36 -16.42 -24.58 -12.23
CA ASP A 36 -17.55 -25.40 -11.81
C ASP A 36 -17.32 -26.89 -12.10
N ASP A 37 -16.35 -27.26 -12.93
CA ASP A 37 -15.95 -28.64 -13.23
C ASP A 37 -14.64 -29.00 -12.49
N PRO A 38 -14.70 -29.86 -11.44
CA PRO A 38 -13.51 -30.28 -10.68
C PRO A 38 -12.47 -31.03 -11.52
N ALA A 39 -12.84 -31.55 -12.70
CA ALA A 39 -11.92 -32.23 -13.61
C ALA A 39 -11.12 -31.24 -14.49
N SER A 40 -11.46 -29.96 -14.48
CA SER A 40 -10.76 -28.95 -15.28
C SER A 40 -9.31 -28.81 -14.86
N ALA A 41 -8.43 -28.80 -15.86
CA ALA A 41 -6.99 -28.60 -15.63
C ALA A 41 -6.69 -27.15 -15.23
N ILE A 42 -5.99 -26.95 -14.12
CA ILE A 42 -5.62 -25.58 -13.64
C ILE A 42 -4.81 -24.79 -14.68
N LEU A 43 -3.97 -25.45 -15.47
CA LEU A 43 -3.19 -24.78 -16.52
C LEU A 43 -4.07 -24.27 -17.67
N GLU A 44 -5.22 -24.87 -17.94
CA GLU A 44 -6.18 -24.34 -18.92
C GLU A 44 -6.88 -23.11 -18.35
N ILE A 45 -7.24 -23.10 -17.07
CA ILE A 45 -7.78 -21.93 -16.37
C ILE A 45 -6.79 -20.79 -16.42
N ASP A 46 -5.53 -21.03 -16.03
CA ASP A 46 -4.44 -20.04 -16.06
C ASP A 46 -4.25 -19.46 -17.48
N ARG A 47 -4.19 -20.33 -18.50
CA ARG A 47 -4.03 -19.91 -19.89
C ARG A 47 -5.16 -18.98 -20.35
N ARG A 48 -6.42 -19.28 -20.00
CA ARG A 48 -7.56 -18.42 -20.35
C ARG A 48 -7.54 -17.09 -19.60
N VAL A 49 -7.28 -17.10 -18.31
CA VAL A 49 -7.12 -15.87 -17.53
C VAL A 49 -6.04 -14.97 -18.12
N ALA A 50 -4.86 -15.53 -18.40
CA ALA A 50 -3.76 -14.78 -18.98
C ALA A 50 -4.08 -14.24 -20.40
N ALA A 51 -4.76 -15.04 -21.22
CA ALA A 51 -5.22 -14.61 -22.55
C ALA A 51 -6.24 -13.46 -22.44
N ARG A 52 -7.19 -13.56 -21.51
CA ARG A 52 -8.21 -12.53 -21.29
C ARG A 52 -7.62 -11.25 -20.75
N GLN A 53 -6.67 -11.33 -19.79
CA GLN A 53 -5.95 -10.14 -19.29
C GLN A 53 -5.23 -9.42 -20.42
N ARG A 54 -4.51 -10.13 -21.30
CA ARG A 54 -3.81 -9.50 -22.44
C ARG A 54 -4.76 -8.88 -23.47
N ALA A 55 -5.99 -9.36 -23.55
CA ALA A 55 -7.02 -8.85 -24.45
C ALA A 55 -7.82 -7.68 -23.88
N MET A 56 -7.67 -7.35 -22.59
CA MET A 56 -8.33 -6.21 -21.99
C MET A 56 -7.77 -4.91 -22.56
N GLY A 57 -8.66 -3.99 -22.93
CA GLY A 57 -8.29 -2.67 -23.46
C GLY A 57 -9.52 -1.77 -23.58
N GLY A 58 -9.35 -0.55 -24.10
CA GLY A 58 -10.44 0.41 -24.24
C GLY A 58 -11.09 0.72 -22.87
N ASP A 59 -12.41 0.56 -22.82
CA ASP A 59 -13.20 0.88 -21.62
C ASP A 59 -12.87 0.01 -20.40
N GLU A 60 -12.30 -1.18 -20.60
CA GLU A 60 -11.93 -2.09 -19.51
C GLU A 60 -10.67 -1.64 -18.75
N THR A 61 -9.89 -0.74 -19.33
CA THR A 61 -8.64 -0.23 -18.76
C THR A 61 -8.55 1.30 -18.81
N ALA A 62 -9.68 1.97 -18.99
CA ALA A 62 -9.74 3.42 -19.25
C ALA A 62 -9.12 4.27 -18.11
N ASN A 63 -9.18 3.81 -16.88
CA ASN A 63 -8.66 4.53 -15.73
C ASN A 63 -7.22 4.12 -15.35
N PHE A 64 -6.88 2.84 -15.47
CA PHE A 64 -5.52 2.36 -15.13
C PHE A 64 -4.58 2.36 -16.34
N GLY A 65 -5.10 2.42 -17.56
CA GLY A 65 -4.33 2.30 -18.80
C GLY A 65 -3.94 0.86 -19.17
N VAL A 66 -3.89 -0.04 -18.20
CA VAL A 66 -3.56 -1.47 -18.33
C VAL A 66 -4.39 -2.29 -17.35
N PRO A 67 -4.53 -3.63 -17.56
CA PRO A 67 -5.24 -4.49 -16.63
C PRO A 67 -4.58 -4.52 -15.24
N LEU A 68 -5.37 -4.27 -14.18
CA LEU A 68 -4.96 -4.40 -12.78
C LEU A 68 -5.52 -5.67 -12.13
N GLY A 69 -6.69 -6.15 -12.55
CA GLY A 69 -7.32 -7.35 -12.00
C GLY A 69 -6.41 -8.58 -12.13
N GLY A 70 -5.98 -9.15 -11.00
CA GLY A 70 -5.02 -10.26 -10.96
C GLY A 70 -3.58 -9.90 -11.39
N SER A 71 -3.24 -8.61 -11.39
CA SER A 71 -1.93 -8.07 -11.79
C SER A 71 -1.46 -6.97 -10.82
N LEU A 72 -0.39 -6.29 -11.19
CA LEU A 72 0.10 -5.09 -10.54
C LEU A 72 0.61 -4.09 -11.59
N ILE A 73 0.69 -2.81 -11.22
CA ILE A 73 1.26 -1.75 -12.06
C ILE A 73 2.38 -1.07 -11.28
N PRO A 74 3.65 -1.19 -11.70
CA PRO A 74 4.81 -0.66 -10.98
C PRO A 74 5.10 0.81 -11.29
N TRP A 75 4.06 1.59 -11.57
CA TRP A 75 4.13 3.03 -11.82
C TRP A 75 2.83 3.69 -11.43
N ILE A 76 2.89 4.77 -10.66
CA ILE A 76 1.73 5.55 -10.26
C ILE A 76 2.03 7.03 -10.48
N ASP A 77 1.07 7.77 -11.10
CA ASP A 77 1.16 9.19 -11.40
C ASP A 77 2.17 9.53 -12.53
N ALA A 78 2.42 10.81 -12.75
CA ALA A 78 3.20 11.34 -13.85
C ALA A 78 4.69 10.97 -13.78
N ASP A 79 5.29 10.79 -14.94
CA ASP A 79 6.76 10.67 -15.08
C ASP A 79 7.42 12.03 -14.83
N ARG A 80 8.45 12.05 -14.00
CA ARG A 80 9.24 13.24 -13.71
C ARG A 80 10.43 13.43 -14.64
N GLY A 81 10.73 12.45 -15.48
CA GLY A 81 11.85 12.47 -16.42
C GLY A 81 13.22 12.14 -15.79
N ASP A 82 13.25 11.73 -14.53
CA ASP A 82 14.46 11.32 -13.81
C ASP A 82 14.44 9.83 -13.43
N GLY A 83 13.50 9.07 -13.99
CA GLY A 83 13.28 7.65 -13.71
C GLY A 83 12.38 7.41 -12.50
N THR A 84 11.83 8.46 -11.89
CA THR A 84 10.87 8.36 -10.79
C THR A 84 9.50 8.87 -11.20
N SER A 85 8.46 8.36 -10.56
CA SER A 85 7.11 8.92 -10.68
C SER A 85 6.89 10.07 -9.69
N LEU A 86 5.87 10.89 -9.96
CA LEU A 86 5.47 11.96 -9.04
C LEU A 86 5.04 11.39 -7.67
N GLU A 87 4.38 10.24 -7.64
CA GLU A 87 3.96 9.57 -6.42
C GLU A 87 5.16 9.12 -5.56
N GLU A 88 6.23 8.64 -6.18
CA GLU A 88 7.46 8.27 -5.48
C GLU A 88 8.16 9.48 -4.87
N TRP A 89 8.22 10.58 -5.60
CA TRP A 89 8.76 11.84 -5.09
C TRP A 89 7.95 12.39 -3.91
N LYS A 90 6.60 12.32 -3.96
CA LYS A 90 5.72 12.75 -2.88
C LYS A 90 6.06 12.06 -1.56
N GLY A 91 6.40 10.77 -1.59
CA GLY A 91 6.77 10.00 -0.39
C GLY A 91 7.85 10.69 0.44
N GLY A 92 8.91 11.17 -0.19
CA GLY A 92 9.98 11.92 0.47
C GLY A 92 9.58 13.34 0.85
N ALA A 93 8.99 14.07 -0.10
CA ALA A 93 8.64 15.49 0.06
C ALA A 93 7.59 15.70 1.18
N GLU A 94 6.51 14.95 1.16
CA GLU A 94 5.42 15.08 2.12
C GLU A 94 5.81 14.59 3.52
N THR A 95 6.53 13.46 3.60
CA THR A 95 7.00 12.96 4.90
C THR A 95 7.90 13.97 5.60
N ASN A 96 8.86 14.55 4.89
CA ASN A 96 9.75 15.57 5.47
C ASN A 96 8.99 16.85 5.83
N LYS A 97 8.02 17.27 5.02
CA LYS A 97 7.14 18.40 5.33
C LYS A 97 6.35 18.16 6.64
N ILE A 98 5.73 16.98 6.78
CA ILE A 98 4.97 16.60 7.98
C ILE A 98 5.85 16.57 9.22
N LEU A 99 7.09 16.10 9.08
CA LEU A 99 8.08 16.05 10.16
C LEU A 99 8.75 17.42 10.46
N GLY A 100 8.37 18.49 9.78
CA GLY A 100 8.97 19.82 9.95
C GLY A 100 10.43 19.91 9.49
N ARG A 101 10.87 19.03 8.59
CA ARG A 101 12.25 18.93 8.10
C ARG A 101 12.49 19.62 6.76
N GLY A 102 11.65 20.59 6.41
CA GLY A 102 11.69 21.27 5.12
C GLY A 102 11.11 20.44 3.97
N ALA A 103 11.23 20.94 2.74
CA ALA A 103 10.61 20.32 1.54
C ALA A 103 11.43 19.15 0.96
N GLY A 104 12.04 18.33 1.80
CA GLY A 104 12.57 17.04 1.37
C GLY A 104 14.05 16.99 0.94
N PHE A 105 14.75 18.13 0.84
CA PHE A 105 16.11 18.16 0.26
C PHE A 105 17.14 19.02 1.05
N GLY A 106 16.80 19.44 2.26
CA GLY A 106 17.74 20.16 3.16
C GLY A 106 18.63 19.18 3.94
N SER A 107 19.67 19.72 4.60
CA SER A 107 20.61 18.93 5.42
C SER A 107 19.95 18.18 6.59
N GLU A 108 18.73 18.59 6.99
CA GLU A 108 17.95 17.95 8.05
C GLU A 108 16.91 16.96 7.53
N ALA A 109 16.69 16.90 6.21
CA ALA A 109 15.74 15.99 5.62
C ALA A 109 16.14 14.52 5.86
N THR A 110 15.15 13.70 6.13
CA THR A 110 15.32 12.24 6.11
C THR A 110 15.35 11.78 4.66
N PRO A 111 16.43 11.15 4.18
CA PRO A 111 16.46 10.56 2.84
C PRO A 111 15.42 9.44 2.76
N ILE A 112 14.46 9.59 1.86
CA ILE A 112 13.40 8.61 1.59
C ILE A 112 13.36 8.38 0.10
N ASP A 113 13.46 7.13 -0.30
CA ASP A 113 13.32 6.66 -1.66
C ASP A 113 12.19 5.64 -1.72
N SER A 114 11.32 5.78 -2.71
CA SER A 114 10.08 5.01 -2.78
C SER A 114 9.94 4.30 -4.12
N LEU A 115 9.33 3.12 -4.10
CA LEU A 115 8.79 2.45 -5.26
C LEU A 115 7.28 2.29 -5.07
N CYS A 116 6.48 2.90 -5.94
CA CYS A 116 5.03 2.92 -5.79
C CYS A 116 4.35 1.94 -6.76
N VAL A 117 3.67 0.95 -6.21
CA VAL A 117 3.03 -0.13 -6.96
C VAL A 117 1.52 -0.10 -6.74
N ARG A 118 0.74 -0.02 -7.83
CA ARG A 118 -0.71 -0.23 -7.77
C ARG A 118 -1.00 -1.72 -7.71
N VAL A 119 -1.84 -2.16 -6.79
CA VAL A 119 -2.22 -3.56 -6.60
C VAL A 119 -3.74 -3.75 -6.65
N GLY A 120 -4.18 -4.96 -6.93
CA GLY A 120 -5.59 -5.32 -7.03
C GLY A 120 -6.38 -5.33 -5.70
N ALA A 121 -5.98 -4.51 -4.73
CA ALA A 121 -6.77 -4.26 -3.51
C ALA A 121 -7.75 -3.11 -3.75
N MET A 122 -8.94 -3.20 -3.14
CA MET A 122 -9.97 -2.15 -3.30
C MET A 122 -9.62 -0.88 -2.57
N ARG A 123 -9.21 -0.99 -1.29
CA ARG A 123 -8.81 0.11 -0.41
C ARG A 123 -7.76 -0.39 0.59
N CYS A 124 -7.15 0.47 1.34
CA CYS A 124 -5.97 0.27 2.18
C CYS A 124 -4.67 0.24 1.38
N HIS A 125 -3.79 1.14 1.73
CA HIS A 125 -2.42 1.16 1.24
C HIS A 125 -1.52 0.45 2.24
N SER A 126 -0.68 -0.45 1.74
CA SER A 126 0.32 -1.15 2.54
C SER A 126 1.71 -0.66 2.17
N GLN A 127 2.65 -0.75 3.10
CA GLN A 127 4.03 -0.30 2.89
C GLN A 127 5.01 -1.31 3.49
N ALA A 128 6.00 -1.71 2.70
CA ALA A 128 7.18 -2.43 3.17
C ALA A 128 8.32 -1.43 3.32
N LEU A 129 8.88 -1.35 4.52
CA LEU A 129 9.88 -0.35 4.90
C LEU A 129 11.22 -1.00 5.19
N THR A 130 12.29 -0.39 4.67
CA THR A 130 13.67 -0.63 5.09
C THR A 130 14.22 0.66 5.67
N ILE A 131 14.47 0.65 6.97
CA ILE A 131 14.87 1.85 7.72
C ILE A 131 16.29 1.65 8.22
N LYS A 132 17.20 2.57 7.86
CA LYS A 132 18.53 2.66 8.46
C LYS A 132 18.44 3.61 9.66
N LEU A 133 18.61 3.09 10.85
CA LEU A 133 18.67 3.86 12.07
C LEU A 133 20.02 4.59 12.20
N LYS A 134 20.07 5.70 12.91
CA LYS A 134 21.32 6.43 13.19
C LYS A 134 22.29 5.65 14.08
N ARG A 135 21.76 4.75 14.91
CA ARG A 135 22.52 3.83 15.79
C ARG A 135 21.80 2.51 15.92
N ASP A 136 22.46 1.50 16.40
CA ASP A 136 21.79 0.27 16.79
C ASP A 136 20.88 0.52 18.02
N VAL A 137 19.63 0.13 17.93
CA VAL A 137 18.61 0.21 18.99
C VAL A 137 18.04 -1.18 19.16
N PRO A 138 17.93 -1.71 20.38
CA PRO A 138 17.30 -3.01 20.63
C PRO A 138 15.88 -3.07 20.03
N LEU A 139 15.52 -4.22 19.48
CA LEU A 139 14.21 -4.37 18.84
C LEU A 139 13.06 -4.15 19.83
N ALA A 140 13.18 -4.65 21.05
CA ALA A 140 12.18 -4.47 22.10
C ALA A 140 11.92 -3.00 22.43
N ASP A 141 12.97 -2.17 22.44
CA ASP A 141 12.83 -0.73 22.68
C ASP A 141 12.07 -0.05 21.55
N ILE A 142 12.32 -0.46 20.30
CA ILE A 142 11.60 0.04 19.13
C ILE A 142 10.13 -0.36 19.18
N GLU A 143 9.84 -1.62 19.52
CA GLU A 143 8.48 -2.13 19.67
C GLU A 143 7.73 -1.36 20.78
N GLN A 144 8.38 -1.10 21.91
CA GLN A 144 7.79 -0.31 22.99
C GLN A 144 7.51 1.14 22.57
N MET A 145 8.44 1.78 21.86
CA MET A 145 8.24 3.13 21.34
C MET A 145 7.02 3.19 20.39
N ILE A 146 6.92 2.24 19.46
CA ILE A 146 5.80 2.18 18.50
C ILE A 146 4.47 1.92 19.24
N ALA A 147 4.45 0.99 20.21
CA ALA A 147 3.24 0.64 20.94
C ALA A 147 2.69 1.79 21.80
N ASN A 148 3.57 2.70 22.25
CA ASN A 148 3.21 3.82 23.12
C ASN A 148 3.06 5.16 22.42
N ASP A 149 3.26 5.22 21.09
CA ASP A 149 3.30 6.48 20.34
C ASP A 149 1.92 7.17 20.28
N ASN A 150 0.90 6.46 19.82
CA ASN A 150 -0.45 7.01 19.73
C ASN A 150 -1.53 5.90 19.66
N PRO A 151 -2.82 6.24 19.89
CA PRO A 151 -3.88 5.25 20.00
C PRO A 151 -4.24 4.53 18.69
N TRP A 152 -3.87 5.06 17.53
CA TRP A 152 -4.18 4.45 16.24
C TRP A 152 -3.14 3.41 15.82
N VAL A 153 -1.90 3.56 16.25
CA VAL A 153 -0.84 2.59 15.96
C VAL A 153 -1.07 1.32 16.78
N LYS A 154 -1.08 0.18 16.10
CA LYS A 154 -1.23 -1.15 16.69
C LYS A 154 0.00 -1.98 16.38
N LEU A 155 0.80 -2.24 17.40
CA LEU A 155 1.94 -3.15 17.23
C LEU A 155 1.44 -4.59 17.01
N VAL A 156 1.88 -5.20 15.92
CA VAL A 156 1.56 -6.58 15.55
C VAL A 156 2.78 -7.46 15.78
N PRO A 157 2.68 -8.50 16.62
CA PRO A 157 3.78 -9.43 16.86
C PRO A 157 4.33 -10.03 15.55
N ASN A 158 5.65 -10.15 15.45
CA ASN A 158 6.29 -10.68 14.25
C ASN A 158 6.20 -12.23 14.19
N THR A 159 4.98 -12.74 14.21
CA THR A 159 4.65 -14.14 13.94
C THR A 159 3.91 -14.27 12.62
N ARG A 160 3.96 -15.46 12.01
CA ARG A 160 3.19 -15.75 10.81
C ARG A 160 1.70 -15.54 11.04
N GLU A 161 1.17 -16.08 12.12
CA GLU A 161 -0.25 -16.03 12.45
C GLU A 161 -0.75 -14.60 12.63
N ALA A 162 -0.11 -13.78 13.46
CA ALA A 162 -0.47 -12.40 13.69
C ALA A 162 -0.36 -11.57 12.40
N SER A 163 0.72 -11.77 11.64
CA SER A 163 0.95 -11.01 10.39
C SER A 163 -0.13 -11.25 9.34
N VAL A 164 -0.51 -12.51 9.09
CA VAL A 164 -1.52 -12.83 8.04
C VAL A 164 -2.94 -12.43 8.46
N ARG A 165 -3.19 -12.30 9.76
CA ARG A 165 -4.51 -11.87 10.27
C ARG A 165 -4.65 -10.35 10.35
N ALA A 166 -3.61 -9.64 10.77
CA ALA A 166 -3.71 -8.22 11.11
C ALA A 166 -3.13 -7.26 10.05
N LEU A 167 -2.18 -7.71 9.21
CA LEU A 167 -1.48 -6.84 8.26
C LEU A 167 -2.02 -7.01 6.83
N THR A 168 -3.34 -7.05 6.68
CA THR A 168 -3.99 -7.21 5.36
C THR A 168 -5.03 -6.13 5.11
N PRO A 169 -5.29 -5.76 3.84
CA PRO A 169 -6.37 -4.84 3.50
C PRO A 169 -7.72 -5.22 4.09
N VAL A 170 -8.03 -6.51 4.14
CA VAL A 170 -9.29 -7.03 4.69
C VAL A 170 -9.43 -6.74 6.18
N ALA A 171 -8.34 -6.90 6.94
CA ALA A 171 -8.35 -6.65 8.38
C ALA A 171 -8.50 -5.17 8.76
N VAL A 172 -8.00 -4.27 7.91
CA VAL A 172 -7.89 -2.83 8.23
C VAL A 172 -8.99 -1.99 7.58
N THR A 173 -9.62 -2.50 6.52
CA THR A 173 -10.70 -1.77 5.83
C THR A 173 -11.81 -1.34 6.78
N GLY A 174 -12.11 -0.05 6.79
CA GLY A 174 -13.16 0.55 7.63
C GLY A 174 -12.73 0.84 9.07
N THR A 175 -11.47 0.64 9.42
CA THR A 175 -10.92 0.95 10.75
C THR A 175 -9.98 2.15 10.71
N MET A 176 -9.81 2.79 11.86
CA MET A 176 -8.82 3.85 12.06
C MET A 176 -7.47 3.29 12.55
N ASP A 177 -7.35 1.99 12.71
CA ASP A 177 -6.11 1.36 13.14
C ASP A 177 -5.03 1.44 12.05
N ILE A 178 -3.81 1.69 12.48
CA ILE A 178 -2.59 1.64 11.66
C ILE A 178 -1.69 0.53 12.22
N PRO A 179 -1.92 -0.72 11.82
CA PRO A 179 -1.07 -1.81 12.28
C PRO A 179 0.35 -1.68 11.74
N VAL A 180 1.32 -1.85 12.62
CA VAL A 180 2.74 -1.91 12.32
C VAL A 180 3.28 -3.24 12.80
N GLY A 181 3.84 -4.02 11.90
CA GLY A 181 4.38 -5.33 12.21
C GLY A 181 5.53 -5.72 11.29
N ARG A 182 5.86 -7.01 11.26
CA ARG A 182 7.04 -7.53 10.54
C ARG A 182 8.32 -6.83 10.98
N LEU A 183 8.32 -6.27 12.19
CA LEU A 183 9.49 -5.62 12.79
C LEU A 183 10.60 -6.65 13.02
N ARG A 184 11.75 -6.38 12.44
CA ARG A 184 12.93 -7.24 12.59
C ARG A 184 14.20 -6.49 12.25
N LYS A 185 15.31 -6.87 12.88
CA LYS A 185 16.64 -6.50 12.40
C LYS A 185 16.90 -7.24 11.09
N MET A 186 17.49 -6.55 10.13
CA MET A 186 17.76 -7.11 8.80
C MET A 186 19.18 -7.68 8.72
N ALA A 187 19.41 -8.60 7.80
CA ALA A 187 20.74 -9.14 7.51
C ALA A 187 21.72 -8.08 6.96
N LEU A 188 21.23 -6.90 6.59
CA LEU A 188 22.04 -5.76 6.14
C LEU A 188 22.88 -5.13 7.26
N GLY A 189 22.60 -5.47 8.52
CA GLY A 189 23.35 -5.02 9.68
C GLY A 189 22.45 -4.57 10.83
N PRO A 190 23.02 -4.34 12.03
CA PRO A 190 22.24 -4.09 13.26
C PRO A 190 21.46 -2.78 13.25
N GLN A 191 21.84 -1.82 12.41
CA GLN A 191 21.13 -0.55 12.23
C GLN A 191 19.95 -0.63 11.26
N TYR A 192 19.78 -1.75 10.53
CA TYR A 192 18.72 -1.87 9.56
C TYR A 192 17.50 -2.58 10.15
N LEU A 193 16.36 -1.90 10.07
CA LEU A 193 15.07 -2.36 10.53
C LEU A 193 14.16 -2.60 9.33
N GLY A 194 13.58 -3.79 9.23
CA GLY A 194 12.46 -4.07 8.35
C GLY A 194 11.16 -3.86 9.10
N ALA A 195 10.16 -3.27 8.45
CA ALA A 195 8.82 -3.09 8.97
C ALA A 195 7.77 -3.23 7.87
N PHE A 196 6.54 -3.49 8.25
CA PHE A 196 5.38 -3.46 7.36
C PHE A 196 4.23 -2.73 8.06
N THR A 197 3.57 -1.83 7.36
CA THR A 197 2.41 -1.11 7.87
C THR A 197 1.30 -1.04 6.83
N ILE A 198 0.09 -0.79 7.29
CA ILE A 198 -1.09 -0.67 6.45
C ILE A 198 -2.07 0.32 7.06
N GLY A 199 -2.78 1.07 6.23
CA GLY A 199 -3.82 2.01 6.65
C GLY A 199 -4.93 2.13 5.63
N ASP A 200 -6.14 2.45 6.09
CA ASP A 200 -7.28 2.70 5.22
C ASP A 200 -7.19 4.08 4.57
N GLN A 201 -6.85 4.10 3.29
CA GLN A 201 -6.65 5.32 2.52
C GLN A 201 -7.90 6.19 2.43
N LEU A 202 -9.11 5.61 2.34
CA LEU A 202 -10.34 6.41 2.28
C LEU A 202 -10.66 7.11 3.61
N LEU A 203 -10.20 6.55 4.73
CA LEU A 203 -10.32 7.20 6.03
C LEU A 203 -9.17 8.20 6.23
N TRP A 204 -7.93 7.73 6.27
CA TRP A 204 -6.77 8.56 6.59
C TRP A 204 -6.38 9.56 5.50
N GLY A 205 -6.52 9.19 4.23
CA GLY A 205 -6.17 10.06 3.10
C GLY A 205 -7.30 10.98 2.64
N ALA A 206 -8.56 10.77 3.10
CA ALA A 206 -9.70 11.53 2.62
C ALA A 206 -10.60 12.04 3.75
N ALA A 207 -11.30 11.15 4.46
CA ALA A 207 -12.37 11.56 5.37
C ALA A 207 -11.85 12.16 6.69
N GLU A 208 -10.87 11.55 7.33
CA GLU A 208 -10.41 11.91 8.66
C GLU A 208 -9.70 13.28 8.73
N PRO A 209 -8.85 13.68 7.80
CA PRO A 209 -8.27 15.03 7.79
C PRO A 209 -9.32 16.13 7.75
N LEU A 210 -10.36 15.97 6.93
CA LEU A 210 -11.46 16.94 6.82
C LEU A 210 -12.30 16.99 8.11
N ARG A 211 -12.62 15.83 8.67
CA ARG A 211 -13.35 15.74 9.95
C ARG A 211 -12.58 16.42 11.07
N ARG A 212 -11.27 16.20 11.18
CA ARG A 212 -10.42 16.84 12.19
C ARG A 212 -10.35 18.34 11.99
N MET A 213 -10.19 18.81 10.77
CA MET A 213 -10.16 20.23 10.45
C MET A 213 -11.46 20.92 10.86
N LEU A 214 -12.63 20.32 10.53
CA LEU A 214 -13.92 20.82 10.96
C LEU A 214 -14.03 20.89 12.50
N ARG A 215 -13.60 19.84 13.19
CA ARG A 215 -13.61 19.82 14.66
C ARG A 215 -12.78 20.94 15.27
N ILE A 216 -11.56 21.16 14.78
CA ILE A 216 -10.70 22.25 15.24
C ILE A 216 -11.36 23.63 15.05
N LEU A 217 -12.10 23.80 13.96
CA LEU A 217 -12.81 25.06 13.68
C LEU A 217 -14.02 25.27 14.59
N LEU A 218 -14.69 24.19 15.02
CA LEU A 218 -15.86 24.26 15.90
C LEU A 218 -15.49 24.41 17.39
N GLU A 219 -14.29 23.99 17.76
CA GLU A 219 -13.78 24.06 19.15
C GLU A 219 -13.01 25.36 19.43
N ARG A 220 -12.89 26.29 18.44
CA ARG A 220 -12.34 27.65 18.57
C ARG A 220 -13.41 28.68 18.87
#